data_bfb2e27b90ebeb164482914c71e2fced
#
_entry.id   bfb2e27b90ebeb164482914c71e2fced
#
_cell.length_a   1.000
_cell.length_b   1.000
_cell.length_c   1.000
_cell.angle_alpha   90.00
_cell.angle_beta   90.00
_cell.angle_gamma   90.00
#
_symmetry.space_group_name_H-M   'P 1'
#
loop_
_entity.id
_entity.type
_entity.pdbx_description
1 polymer ?
#
loop_
_entity_poly.entity_id
_entity_poly.type
_entity_poly.pdbx_seq_one_letter_code
_entity_poly.pdbx_strand_id
1 'polypeptide(L)'
;MDKAELNILLGKIGKQIFVKYFREFGDSEKISNQEMIALLPNEYTFNSRKSRTAKARRIFRERLEEQALSIIVESSRVDEEVVINARA
;
A
#
# COMPACT_ATOMS: atom_id res chain seq x y z
N MET A 1 6.27 -8.46 -12.50
CA MET A 1 5.26 -7.37 -12.65
C MET A 1 5.97 -6.15 -13.18
N ASP A 2 5.48 -5.57 -14.25
CA ASP A 2 6.08 -4.36 -14.82
C ASP A 2 5.56 -3.11 -14.11
N LYS A 3 6.13 -1.94 -14.48
CA LYS A 3 5.76 -0.67 -13.84
C LYS A 3 4.28 -0.32 -14.04
N ALA A 4 3.73 -0.60 -15.21
CA ALA A 4 2.33 -0.31 -15.50
C ALA A 4 1.39 -1.16 -14.63
N GLU A 5 1.68 -2.44 -14.51
CA GLU A 5 0.90 -3.34 -13.65
C GLU A 5 1.00 -2.93 -12.19
N LEU A 6 2.19 -2.57 -11.73
CA LEU A 6 2.40 -2.13 -10.36
C LEU A 6 1.63 -0.83 -10.08
N ASN A 7 1.63 0.10 -11.03
CA ASN A 7 0.87 1.34 -10.89
C ASN A 7 -0.64 1.06 -10.78
N ILE A 8 -1.16 0.14 -11.59
CA ILE A 8 -2.57 -0.28 -11.52
C ILE A 8 -2.87 -0.90 -10.15
N LEU A 9 -1.98 -1.76 -9.68
CA LEU A 9 -2.14 -2.42 -8.38
C LEU A 9 -2.17 -1.39 -7.24
N LEU A 10 -1.27 -0.41 -7.28
CA LEU A 10 -1.25 0.68 -6.30
C LEU A 10 -2.53 1.50 -6.33
N GLY A 11 -3.11 1.71 -7.51
CA GLY A 11 -4.38 2.39 -7.64
C GLY A 11 -5.52 1.63 -6.97
N LYS A 12 -5.49 0.31 -7.03
CA LYS A 12 -6.50 -0.56 -6.40
C LYS A 12 -6.33 -0.62 -4.89
N ILE A 13 -5.11 -0.52 -4.38
CA ILE A 13 -4.84 -0.44 -2.95
C ILE A 13 -5.22 0.94 -2.43
N GLY A 14 -4.97 1.98 -3.20
CA GLY A 14 -4.99 3.37 -2.78
C GLY A 14 -3.58 3.80 -2.40
N LYS A 15 -2.99 4.73 -3.17
CA LYS A 15 -1.61 5.16 -2.95
C LYS A 15 -1.41 5.74 -1.55
N GLN A 16 -2.37 6.52 -1.06
CA GLN A 16 -2.31 7.10 0.28
C GLN A 16 -2.38 6.02 1.36
N ILE A 17 -3.23 5.02 1.17
CA ILE A 17 -3.36 3.90 2.11
C ILE A 17 -2.06 3.10 2.16
N PHE A 18 -1.46 2.84 1.01
CA PHE A 18 -0.20 2.09 0.94
C PHE A 18 0.90 2.80 1.72
N VAL A 19 1.04 4.11 1.56
CA VAL A 19 2.07 4.90 2.24
C VAL A 19 1.77 5.01 3.73
N LYS A 20 0.52 5.30 4.10
CA LYS A 20 0.11 5.48 5.50
C LYS A 20 0.36 4.23 6.34
N TYR A 21 0.10 3.05 5.77
CA TYR A 21 0.24 1.78 6.48
C TYR A 21 1.42 0.95 5.96
N PHE A 22 2.42 1.63 5.40
CA PHE A 22 3.57 0.98 4.77
C PHE A 22 4.27 -0.01 5.70
N ARG A 23 4.57 0.43 6.93
CA ARG A 23 5.26 -0.43 7.91
C ARG A 23 4.42 -1.63 8.28
N GLU A 24 3.14 -1.42 8.52
CA GLU A 24 2.21 -2.47 8.94
C GLU A 24 2.03 -3.51 7.84
N PHE A 25 1.90 -3.08 6.59
CA PHE A 25 1.82 -4.01 5.46
C PHE A 25 3.10 -4.85 5.32
N GLY A 26 4.25 -4.26 5.59
CA GLY A 26 5.54 -4.93 5.47
C GLY A 26 5.87 -5.87 6.62
N ASP A 27 5.16 -5.79 7.74
CA ASP A 27 5.48 -6.54 8.95
C ASP A 27 4.53 -7.73 9.13
N SER A 28 4.57 -8.66 8.17
CA SER A 28 3.69 -9.82 8.17
C SER A 28 4.00 -10.82 9.29
N GLU A 29 5.16 -10.71 9.93
CA GLU A 29 5.52 -11.55 11.05
C GLU A 29 4.80 -11.15 12.33
N LYS A 30 4.63 -9.83 12.55
CA LYS A 30 4.01 -9.29 13.77
C LYS A 30 2.54 -8.95 13.59
N ILE A 31 2.12 -8.63 12.37
CA ILE A 31 0.77 -8.18 12.08
C ILE A 31 0.16 -9.13 11.06
N SER A 32 -0.83 -9.92 11.49
CA SER A 32 -1.55 -10.84 10.61
C SER A 32 -2.42 -10.07 9.62
N ASN A 33 -2.88 -10.77 8.58
CA ASN A 33 -3.82 -10.16 7.63
C ASN A 33 -5.11 -9.71 8.31
N GLN A 34 -5.61 -10.47 9.28
CA GLN A 34 -6.81 -10.09 10.02
C GLN A 34 -6.59 -8.82 10.83
N GLU A 35 -5.44 -8.72 11.49
CA GLU A 35 -5.08 -7.51 12.24
C GLU A 35 -4.94 -6.31 11.30
N MET A 36 -4.33 -6.52 10.14
CA MET A 36 -4.16 -5.46 9.15
C MET A 36 -5.51 -4.96 8.63
N ILE A 37 -6.43 -5.87 8.34
CA ILE A 37 -7.78 -5.52 7.92
C ILE A 37 -8.48 -4.68 8.99
N ALA A 38 -8.30 -5.02 10.26
CA ALA A 38 -8.89 -4.28 11.37
C ALA A 38 -8.29 -2.87 11.53
N LEU A 39 -7.03 -2.68 11.13
CA LEU A 39 -6.36 -1.38 11.20
C LEU A 39 -6.83 -0.40 10.14
N LEU A 40 -7.26 -0.90 8.98
CA LEU A 40 -7.69 -0.03 7.88
C LEU A 40 -8.98 0.71 8.23
N PRO A 41 -9.23 1.89 7.60
CA PRO A 41 -10.39 2.70 7.93
C PRO A 41 -11.72 1.96 7.78
N ASN A 42 -12.62 2.14 8.74
CA ASN A 42 -13.93 1.49 8.74
C ASN A 42 -14.86 2.00 7.63
N GLU A 43 -14.55 3.10 7.00
CA GLU A 43 -15.30 3.61 5.85
C GLU A 43 -15.23 2.68 4.64
N TYR A 44 -14.20 1.81 4.60
CA TYR A 44 -14.11 0.76 3.60
C TYR A 44 -14.81 -0.49 4.10
N THR A 45 -15.47 -1.21 3.19
CA THR A 45 -16.11 -2.49 3.53
C THR A 45 -15.04 -3.51 3.93
N PHE A 46 -15.46 -4.56 4.61
CA PHE A 46 -14.56 -5.67 4.97
C PHE A 46 -13.87 -6.24 3.73
N ASN A 47 -14.64 -6.49 2.65
CA ASN A 47 -14.07 -7.04 1.42
C ASN A 47 -13.06 -6.10 0.78
N SER A 48 -13.33 -4.80 0.80
CA SER A 48 -12.39 -3.79 0.29
C SER A 48 -11.09 -3.80 1.08
N ARG A 49 -11.18 -3.80 2.41
CA ARG A 49 -10.00 -3.84 3.29
C ARG A 49 -9.19 -5.11 3.10
N LYS A 50 -9.88 -6.25 2.98
CA LYS A 50 -9.25 -7.54 2.72
C LYS A 50 -8.48 -7.53 1.39
N SER A 51 -9.12 -7.03 0.34
CA SER A 51 -8.52 -6.94 -1.00
C SER A 51 -7.30 -6.03 -0.99
N ARG A 52 -7.39 -4.85 -0.37
CA ARG A 52 -6.27 -3.91 -0.28
C ARG A 52 -5.10 -4.51 0.48
N THR A 53 -5.36 -5.20 1.57
CA THR A 53 -4.33 -5.87 2.37
C THR A 53 -3.61 -6.93 1.56
N ALA A 54 -4.35 -7.78 0.86
CA ALA A 54 -3.77 -8.86 0.05
C ALA A 54 -2.86 -8.29 -1.04
N LYS A 55 -3.32 -7.25 -1.73
CA LYS A 55 -2.55 -6.61 -2.81
C LYS A 55 -1.30 -5.91 -2.27
N ALA A 56 -1.42 -5.20 -1.16
CA ALA A 56 -0.28 -4.52 -0.56
C ALA A 56 0.78 -5.51 -0.08
N ARG A 57 0.36 -6.58 0.57
CA ARG A 57 1.31 -7.61 1.03
C ARG A 57 1.96 -8.36 -0.12
N ARG A 58 1.28 -8.49 -1.25
CA ARG A 58 1.88 -9.06 -2.45
C ARG A 58 3.07 -8.22 -2.91
N ILE A 59 2.97 -6.90 -2.85
CA ILE A 59 4.07 -6.00 -3.22
C ILE A 59 5.32 -6.29 -2.37
N PHE A 60 5.15 -6.42 -1.06
CA PHE A 60 6.27 -6.73 -0.16
C PHE A 60 6.80 -8.15 -0.40
N ARG A 61 5.93 -9.12 -0.61
CA ARG A 61 6.33 -10.50 -0.87
C ARG A 61 7.17 -10.63 -2.13
N GLU A 62 6.84 -9.85 -3.16
CA GLU A 62 7.57 -9.84 -4.43
C GLU A 62 8.72 -8.82 -4.44
N ARG A 63 8.98 -8.16 -3.30
CA ARG A 63 10.05 -7.18 -3.12
C ARG A 63 9.95 -6.00 -4.07
N LEU A 64 8.74 -5.53 -4.28
CA LEU A 64 8.43 -4.40 -5.17
C LEU A 64 8.15 -3.10 -4.41
N GLU A 65 8.33 -3.08 -3.09
CA GLU A 65 7.98 -1.94 -2.25
C GLU A 65 8.76 -0.67 -2.62
N GLU A 66 10.02 -0.79 -2.97
CA GLU A 66 10.82 0.37 -3.39
C GLU A 66 10.34 0.93 -4.71
N GLN A 67 10.03 0.07 -5.67
CA GLN A 67 9.47 0.48 -6.95
C GLN A 67 8.11 1.13 -6.77
N ALA A 68 7.30 0.58 -5.87
CA ALA A 68 5.99 1.15 -5.54
C ALA A 68 6.14 2.56 -4.97
N LEU A 69 7.05 2.77 -4.03
CA LEU A 69 7.32 4.09 -3.48
C LEU A 69 7.82 5.06 -4.54
N SER A 70 8.67 4.61 -5.45
CA SER A 70 9.15 5.44 -6.56
C SER A 70 8.00 5.92 -7.44
N ILE A 71 7.06 5.04 -7.76
CA ILE A 71 5.88 5.39 -8.55
C ILE A 71 5.06 6.47 -7.83
N ILE A 72 4.87 6.31 -6.53
CA ILE A 72 4.11 7.27 -5.71
C ILE A 72 4.80 8.63 -5.69
N VAL A 73 6.11 8.64 -5.47
CA VAL A 73 6.90 9.88 -5.45
C VAL A 73 6.87 10.60 -6.80
N GLU A 74 6.93 9.87 -7.90
CA GLU A 74 6.86 10.42 -9.24
C GLU A 74 5.47 10.97 -9.59
N SER A 75 4.44 10.56 -8.86
CA SER A 75 3.07 10.98 -9.12
C SER A 75 2.87 12.42 -8.65
N SER A 76 2.69 13.35 -9.57
CA SER A 76 2.42 14.76 -9.25
C SER A 76 1.05 14.98 -8.61
N ARG A 77 0.20 13.94 -8.57
CA ARG A 77 -1.15 14.03 -8.02
C ARG A 77 -1.22 13.63 -6.55
N VAL A 78 -0.13 13.08 -6.01
CA VAL A 78 -0.05 12.73 -4.59
C VAL A 78 0.27 14.01 -3.82
N ASP A 79 -0.45 14.27 -2.72
CA ASP A 79 -0.21 15.49 -1.96
C ASP A 79 1.17 15.44 -1.28
N GLU A 80 1.65 16.63 -0.86
CA GLU A 80 3.00 16.79 -0.34
C GLU A 80 3.26 15.93 0.90
N GLU A 81 2.27 15.83 1.78
CA GLU A 81 2.39 15.03 3.01
C GLU A 81 2.62 13.55 2.69
N VAL A 82 1.88 13.03 1.72
CA VAL A 82 2.02 11.62 1.29
C VAL A 82 3.39 11.40 0.65
N VAL A 83 3.86 12.35 -0.16
CA VAL A 83 5.17 12.27 -0.79
C VAL A 83 6.28 12.26 0.28
N ILE A 84 6.17 13.10 1.30
CA ILE A 84 7.12 13.13 2.41
C ILE A 84 7.15 11.78 3.13
N ASN A 85 6.00 11.21 3.42
CA ASN A 85 5.90 9.89 4.05
C ASN A 85 6.52 8.80 3.19
N ALA A 86 6.35 8.87 1.88
CA ALA A 86 6.92 7.89 0.96
C ALA A 86 8.46 7.95 0.93
N ARG A 87 9.04 9.10 1.21
CA ARG A 87 10.48 9.29 1.25
C ARG A 87 11.09 8.96 2.61
N ALA A 88 10.28 8.92 3.62
CA ALA A 88 10.73 8.59 4.98
C ALA A 88 11.00 7.11 5.12
#